data_18f486135f361620ccc7aeefce636c09
#
_entry.id   18f486135f361620ccc7aeefce636c09
#
_cell.length_a   1.000
_cell.length_b   1.000
_cell.length_c   1.000
_cell.angle_alpha   90.00
_cell.angle_beta   90.00
_cell.angle_gamma   90.00
#
_symmetry.space_group_name_H-M   'P 1'
#
loop_
_entity.id
_entity.type
_entity.pdbx_description
1 polymer ?
#
loop_
_entity_poly.entity_id
_entity_poly.type
_entity_poly.pdbx_seq_one_letter_code
_entity_poly.pdbx_strand_id
1 'polypeptide(L)'
;MKRLILLLLFISCNADTQIDWVYSLPNPWALSNDEVTELLPEFHKRFPEFNDRLKAINIWRIGTPYGIFKLGEEREPDTDPILRIDTSDCTVHVLTSLAFSTSFSWSETRKKMVDIHYKPDINNRKVPTYKSRWHYTSDRIKNNPYTIDITESIIQRENMDSVTIILNKKSDGSEFLDLNWTFKNKIYFILTNQINESLLSKLPEVCGAAFVRKSYFKNGIVIAHEGVLIDNKDLIHASSEKKKTVKENFIEDINNDGKPRF
;
A
#
# COMPACT_ATOMS: atom_id res chain seq x y z
N MET A 1 41.82 41.65 -16.60
CA MET A 1 41.23 40.37 -16.19
C MET A 1 39.73 40.58 -15.87
N LYS A 2 38.85 40.21 -16.80
CA LYS A 2 37.38 40.28 -16.58
C LYS A 2 36.96 39.03 -15.82
N ARG A 3 36.44 39.15 -14.59
CA ARG A 3 35.84 38.06 -13.81
C ARG A 3 34.46 37.78 -14.37
N LEU A 4 34.28 36.60 -14.96
CA LEU A 4 33.01 36.06 -15.36
C LEU A 4 32.28 35.57 -14.10
N ILE A 5 31.22 36.25 -13.67
CA ILE A 5 30.36 35.81 -12.60
C ILE A 5 29.31 34.88 -13.24
N LEU A 6 29.46 33.58 -13.00
CA LEU A 6 28.47 32.58 -13.40
C LEU A 6 27.28 32.62 -12.41
N LEU A 7 26.17 33.23 -12.83
CA LEU A 7 24.94 33.25 -12.03
C LEU A 7 24.26 31.90 -12.22
N LEU A 8 24.43 30.97 -11.29
CA LEU A 8 23.65 29.74 -11.21
C LEU A 8 22.28 30.12 -10.69
N LEU A 9 21.29 30.24 -11.59
CA LEU A 9 19.88 30.28 -11.24
C LEU A 9 19.46 28.88 -10.79
N PHE A 10 19.43 28.65 -9.48
CA PHE A 10 18.70 27.54 -8.91
C PHE A 10 17.20 27.83 -9.07
N ILE A 11 16.58 27.21 -10.06
CA ILE A 11 15.13 27.11 -10.11
C ILE A 11 14.75 26.12 -9.02
N SER A 12 14.49 26.60 -7.80
CA SER A 12 13.78 25.82 -6.81
C SER A 12 12.34 25.65 -7.36
N CYS A 13 12.08 24.51 -7.97
CA CYS A 13 10.72 24.10 -8.25
C CYS A 13 10.04 23.90 -6.88
N ASN A 14 9.14 24.79 -6.49
CA ASN A 14 8.48 24.71 -5.20
C ASN A 14 7.71 23.37 -5.15
N ALA A 15 7.83 22.63 -4.04
CA ALA A 15 7.13 21.36 -3.80
C ALA A 15 5.61 21.54 -4.00
N ASP A 16 5.06 22.69 -3.63
CA ASP A 16 3.64 23.02 -3.84
C ASP A 16 3.22 22.98 -5.31
N THR A 17 4.04 23.53 -6.23
CA THR A 17 3.71 23.52 -7.67
C THR A 17 3.76 22.13 -8.30
N GLN A 18 4.53 21.20 -7.73
CA GLN A 18 4.58 19.81 -8.20
C GLN A 18 3.34 19.02 -7.79
N ILE A 19 2.85 19.23 -6.57
CA ILE A 19 1.60 18.59 -6.10
C ILE A 19 0.38 19.18 -6.82
N ASP A 20 0.36 20.48 -7.12
CA ASP A 20 -0.71 21.09 -7.93
C ASP A 20 -0.83 20.44 -9.32
N TRP A 21 0.31 20.05 -9.92
CA TRP A 21 0.29 19.26 -11.15
C TRP A 21 -0.44 17.93 -10.96
N VAL A 22 -0.22 17.21 -9.85
CA VAL A 22 -0.92 15.94 -9.57
C VAL A 22 -2.43 16.14 -9.50
N TYR A 23 -2.90 17.20 -8.87
CA TYR A 23 -4.32 17.54 -8.80
C TYR A 23 -4.92 17.98 -10.14
N SER A 24 -4.09 18.43 -11.10
CA SER A 24 -4.53 18.80 -12.44
C SER A 24 -4.68 17.61 -13.40
N LEU A 25 -4.20 16.42 -13.01
CA LEU A 25 -4.25 15.22 -13.83
C LEU A 25 -5.69 14.68 -13.98
N PRO A 26 -5.97 14.00 -15.08
CA PRO A 26 -7.23 13.28 -15.22
C PRO A 26 -7.35 12.18 -14.17
N ASN A 27 -8.59 11.83 -13.84
CA ASN A 27 -8.88 10.78 -12.88
C ASN A 27 -8.29 9.44 -13.35
N PRO A 28 -7.50 8.73 -12.53
CA PRO A 28 -6.83 7.50 -12.96
C PRO A 28 -7.79 6.43 -13.46
N TRP A 29 -8.97 6.30 -12.86
CA TRP A 29 -9.98 5.30 -13.24
C TRP A 29 -10.69 5.59 -14.58
N ALA A 30 -10.44 6.74 -15.20
CA ALA A 30 -10.97 7.10 -16.52
C ALA A 30 -9.94 6.91 -17.64
N LEU A 31 -8.68 6.57 -17.30
CA LEU A 31 -7.59 6.44 -18.26
C LEU A 31 -7.50 5.03 -18.84
N SER A 32 -7.14 4.97 -20.11
CA SER A 32 -6.68 3.75 -20.77
C SER A 32 -5.27 3.35 -20.32
N ASN A 33 -4.87 2.11 -20.59
CA ASN A 33 -3.53 1.62 -20.30
C ASN A 33 -2.42 2.39 -21.04
N ASP A 34 -2.73 2.90 -22.24
CA ASP A 34 -1.79 3.70 -23.04
C ASP A 34 -1.61 5.08 -22.44
N GLU A 35 -2.69 5.75 -22.00
CA GLU A 35 -2.61 7.05 -21.33
C GLU A 35 -1.86 6.94 -20.01
N VAL A 36 -2.03 5.87 -19.24
CA VAL A 36 -1.22 5.62 -18.04
C VAL A 36 0.25 5.42 -18.41
N THR A 37 0.55 4.72 -19.50
CA THR A 37 1.92 4.49 -19.98
C THR A 37 2.60 5.81 -20.38
N GLU A 38 1.88 6.75 -20.97
CA GLU A 38 2.41 8.08 -21.29
C GLU A 38 2.63 8.95 -20.03
N LEU A 39 1.82 8.76 -19.00
CA LEU A 39 1.85 9.58 -17.79
C LEU A 39 2.95 9.15 -16.79
N LEU A 40 3.23 7.85 -16.65
CA LEU A 40 4.17 7.34 -15.65
C LEU A 40 5.58 7.97 -15.74
N PRO A 41 6.19 8.16 -16.94
CA PRO A 41 7.49 8.84 -17.06
C PRO A 41 7.48 10.27 -16.51
N GLU A 42 6.35 11.00 -16.60
CA GLU A 42 6.23 12.35 -16.04
C GLU A 42 6.24 12.35 -14.52
N PHE A 43 5.66 11.32 -13.86
CA PHE A 43 5.83 11.15 -12.41
C PHE A 43 7.29 10.94 -12.02
N HIS A 44 8.03 10.11 -12.76
CA HIS A 44 9.47 9.89 -12.49
C HIS A 44 10.31 11.16 -12.69
N LYS A 45 10.02 11.94 -13.71
CA LYS A 45 10.71 13.20 -14.01
C LYS A 45 10.45 14.27 -12.95
N ARG A 46 9.19 14.41 -12.50
CA ARG A 46 8.79 15.43 -11.51
C ARG A 46 9.12 15.03 -10.08
N PHE A 47 9.02 13.75 -9.79
CA PHE A 47 9.28 13.17 -8.46
C PHE A 47 10.39 12.10 -8.58
N PRO A 48 11.65 12.50 -8.73
CA PRO A 48 12.77 11.56 -8.93
C PRO A 48 12.98 10.65 -7.71
N GLU A 49 12.75 11.17 -6.51
CA GLU A 49 12.85 10.38 -5.28
C GLU A 49 11.65 9.45 -5.14
N PHE A 50 11.91 8.20 -4.69
CA PHE A 50 10.89 7.17 -4.61
C PHE A 50 9.74 7.56 -3.67
N ASN A 51 10.03 8.10 -2.49
CA ASN A 51 9.01 8.46 -1.51
C ASN A 51 8.11 9.59 -2.02
N ASP A 52 8.67 10.62 -2.65
CA ASP A 52 7.91 11.72 -3.25
C ASP A 52 7.00 11.20 -4.36
N ARG A 53 7.51 10.31 -5.20
CA ARG A 53 6.74 9.70 -6.29
C ARG A 53 5.64 8.78 -5.76
N LEU A 54 5.91 7.99 -4.72
CA LEU A 54 4.89 7.16 -4.07
C LEU A 54 3.78 8.02 -3.46
N LYS A 55 4.13 9.12 -2.78
CA LYS A 55 3.19 10.11 -2.27
C LYS A 55 2.34 10.71 -3.40
N ALA A 56 2.97 11.21 -4.46
CA ALA A 56 2.28 11.80 -5.60
C ALA A 56 1.29 10.84 -6.27
N ILE A 57 1.68 9.59 -6.49
CA ILE A 57 0.81 8.55 -7.06
C ILE A 57 -0.34 8.20 -6.12
N ASN A 58 -0.13 8.14 -4.80
CA ASN A 58 -1.22 7.94 -3.85
C ASN A 58 -2.21 9.11 -3.88
N ILE A 59 -1.73 10.36 -3.94
CA ILE A 59 -2.58 11.56 -4.07
C ILE A 59 -3.37 11.52 -5.38
N TRP A 60 -2.74 11.18 -6.50
CA TRP A 60 -3.42 11.05 -7.79
C TRP A 60 -4.57 10.03 -7.77
N ARG A 61 -4.44 8.98 -6.97
CA ARG A 61 -5.44 7.91 -6.87
C ARG A 61 -6.57 8.18 -5.88
N ILE A 62 -6.59 9.35 -5.20
CA ILE A 62 -7.72 9.76 -4.36
C ILE A 62 -8.98 9.87 -5.24
N GLY A 63 -10.10 9.32 -4.78
CA GLY A 63 -11.36 9.29 -5.51
C GLY A 63 -11.60 8.00 -6.30
N THR A 64 -10.57 7.14 -6.51
CA THR A 64 -10.75 5.83 -7.18
C THR A 64 -11.94 5.07 -6.56
N PRO A 65 -12.91 4.61 -7.36
CA PRO A 65 -14.07 3.86 -6.87
C PRO A 65 -13.69 2.62 -6.06
N TYR A 66 -14.47 2.30 -5.04
CA TYR A 66 -14.23 1.11 -4.21
C TYR A 66 -14.76 -0.16 -4.88
N GLY A 67 -13.93 -1.21 -4.91
CA GLY A 67 -14.32 -2.55 -5.34
C GLY A 67 -13.48 -3.60 -4.62
N ILE A 68 -14.12 -4.47 -3.84
CA ILE A 68 -13.45 -5.49 -3.02
C ILE A 68 -13.06 -6.71 -3.85
N PHE A 69 -11.87 -7.27 -3.59
CA PHE A 69 -11.36 -8.51 -4.18
C PHE A 69 -11.35 -8.46 -5.72
N LYS A 70 -10.77 -7.41 -6.28
CA LYS A 70 -10.76 -7.14 -7.72
C LYS A 70 -9.39 -7.32 -8.39
N LEU A 71 -8.46 -8.03 -7.73
CA LEU A 71 -7.22 -8.53 -8.34
C LEU A 71 -7.25 -10.04 -8.40
N GLY A 72 -6.85 -10.58 -9.54
CA GLY A 72 -6.81 -12.00 -9.81
C GLY A 72 -5.61 -12.41 -10.65
N GLU A 73 -5.70 -13.57 -11.30
CA GLU A 73 -4.64 -14.17 -12.10
C GLU A 73 -4.91 -14.12 -13.60
N GLU A 74 -6.01 -13.46 -14.05
CA GLU A 74 -6.47 -13.42 -15.44
C GLU A 74 -6.82 -14.84 -15.98
N ARG A 75 -7.10 -15.78 -15.06
CA ARG A 75 -7.45 -17.19 -15.34
C ARG A 75 -8.11 -17.82 -14.12
N GLU A 76 -8.80 -18.93 -14.31
CA GLU A 76 -9.41 -19.70 -13.22
C GLU A 76 -8.38 -20.06 -12.12
N PRO A 77 -8.78 -20.07 -10.82
CA PRO A 77 -10.14 -19.82 -10.32
C PRO A 77 -10.52 -18.35 -10.15
N ASP A 78 -9.62 -17.40 -10.39
CA ASP A 78 -9.87 -15.97 -10.23
C ASP A 78 -9.45 -15.24 -11.52
N THR A 79 -10.42 -14.89 -12.35
CA THR A 79 -10.23 -14.27 -13.66
C THR A 79 -10.09 -12.76 -13.64
N ASP A 80 -10.18 -12.14 -12.46
CA ASP A 80 -9.90 -10.70 -12.29
C ASP A 80 -8.46 -10.36 -12.75
N PRO A 81 -8.20 -9.14 -13.18
CA PRO A 81 -6.89 -8.76 -13.72
C PRO A 81 -5.80 -8.72 -12.65
N ILE A 82 -4.55 -8.98 -13.05
CA ILE A 82 -3.35 -8.83 -12.20
C ILE A 82 -3.11 -7.36 -11.81
N LEU A 83 -3.43 -6.44 -12.71
CA LEU A 83 -3.30 -5.00 -12.52
C LEU A 83 -4.56 -4.30 -12.97
N ARG A 84 -5.04 -3.36 -12.16
CA ARG A 84 -6.17 -2.48 -12.51
C ARG A 84 -6.01 -1.10 -11.88
N ILE A 85 -6.73 -0.12 -12.46
CA ILE A 85 -6.71 1.27 -12.02
C ILE A 85 -8.13 1.84 -11.79
N ASP A 86 -9.15 1.17 -12.33
CA ASP A 86 -10.54 1.61 -12.37
C ASP A 86 -11.29 1.45 -11.03
N THR A 87 -10.82 0.55 -10.17
CA THR A 87 -11.39 0.34 -8.83
C THR A 87 -10.32 -0.12 -7.84
N SER A 88 -10.58 0.05 -6.55
CA SER A 88 -9.62 -0.26 -5.49
C SER A 88 -10.31 -0.75 -4.23
N ASP A 89 -9.80 -1.83 -3.62
CA ASP A 89 -9.85 -2.02 -2.18
C ASP A 89 -8.52 -1.62 -1.53
N CYS A 90 -8.36 -1.85 -0.25
CA CYS A 90 -7.15 -1.45 0.47
C CYS A 90 -5.88 -2.10 -0.09
N THR A 91 -5.92 -3.38 -0.40
CA THR A 91 -4.78 -4.12 -0.98
C THR A 91 -4.49 -3.70 -2.41
N VAL A 92 -5.52 -3.56 -3.25
CA VAL A 92 -5.38 -3.02 -4.62
C VAL A 92 -4.74 -1.64 -4.58
N HIS A 93 -5.19 -0.77 -3.66
CA HIS A 93 -4.64 0.58 -3.54
C HIS A 93 -3.15 0.57 -3.23
N VAL A 94 -2.74 -0.12 -2.18
CA VAL A 94 -1.33 -0.17 -1.73
C VAL A 94 -0.43 -0.80 -2.79
N LEU A 95 -0.78 -1.97 -3.30
CA LEU A 95 0.05 -2.70 -4.25
C LEU A 95 0.17 -1.98 -5.59
N THR A 96 -0.93 -1.46 -6.12
CA THR A 96 -0.93 -0.76 -7.41
C THR A 96 -0.16 0.57 -7.30
N SER A 97 -0.29 1.31 -6.20
CA SER A 97 0.49 2.53 -5.98
C SER A 97 1.99 2.25 -5.92
N LEU A 98 2.39 1.19 -5.21
CA LEU A 98 3.78 0.75 -5.14
C LEU A 98 4.31 0.34 -6.53
N ALA A 99 3.52 -0.42 -7.29
CA ALA A 99 3.91 -0.87 -8.62
C ALA A 99 4.07 0.30 -9.61
N PHE A 100 3.14 1.25 -9.65
CA PHE A 100 3.24 2.45 -10.48
C PHE A 100 4.44 3.31 -10.11
N SER A 101 4.74 3.43 -8.81
CA SER A 101 5.89 4.24 -8.33
C SER A 101 7.25 3.70 -8.78
N THR A 102 7.32 2.48 -9.27
CA THR A 102 8.57 1.81 -9.68
C THR A 102 8.60 1.45 -11.17
N SER A 103 7.64 1.91 -11.96
CA SER A 103 7.46 1.52 -13.36
C SER A 103 7.27 2.71 -14.27
N PHE A 104 7.68 2.57 -15.54
CA PHE A 104 7.59 3.60 -16.57
C PHE A 104 6.48 3.34 -17.60
N SER A 105 5.78 2.21 -17.49
CA SER A 105 4.69 1.83 -18.39
C SER A 105 3.69 0.90 -17.72
N TRP A 106 2.50 0.76 -18.30
CA TRP A 106 1.51 -0.21 -17.84
C TRP A 106 2.05 -1.66 -17.84
N SER A 107 2.78 -2.02 -18.90
CA SER A 107 3.38 -3.36 -19.02
C SER A 107 4.41 -3.64 -17.91
N GLU A 108 5.26 -2.66 -17.59
CA GLU A 108 6.20 -2.78 -16.47
C GLU A 108 5.48 -2.84 -15.13
N THR A 109 4.44 -2.03 -14.94
CA THR A 109 3.63 -2.05 -13.73
C THR A 109 3.00 -3.42 -13.52
N ARG A 110 2.45 -4.04 -14.59
CA ARG A 110 1.89 -5.40 -14.50
C ARG A 110 2.95 -6.44 -14.11
N LYS A 111 4.17 -6.36 -14.65
CA LYS A 111 5.29 -7.22 -14.23
C LYS A 111 5.64 -6.97 -12.75
N LYS A 112 5.69 -5.71 -12.33
CA LYS A 112 5.96 -5.34 -10.94
C LYS A 112 4.85 -5.85 -9.99
N MET A 113 3.59 -5.84 -10.40
CA MET A 113 2.50 -6.45 -9.63
C MET A 113 2.73 -7.96 -9.44
N VAL A 114 3.21 -8.67 -10.45
CA VAL A 114 3.60 -10.09 -10.29
C VAL A 114 4.72 -10.23 -9.26
N ASP A 115 5.71 -9.34 -9.30
CA ASP A 115 6.82 -9.37 -8.35
C ASP A 115 6.40 -9.14 -6.88
N ILE A 116 5.46 -8.24 -6.64
CA ILE A 116 5.08 -7.83 -5.28
C ILE A 116 3.86 -8.57 -4.73
N HIS A 117 3.05 -9.19 -5.58
CA HIS A 117 1.80 -9.83 -5.14
C HIS A 117 1.83 -11.37 -5.16
N TYR A 118 2.87 -11.98 -5.73
CA TYR A 118 2.98 -13.43 -5.83
C TYR A 118 4.28 -13.97 -5.23
N LYS A 119 4.18 -15.13 -4.59
CA LYS A 119 5.31 -15.85 -4.00
C LYS A 119 6.14 -16.49 -5.11
N PRO A 120 7.47 -16.53 -4.97
CA PRO A 120 8.31 -17.29 -5.89
C PRO A 120 8.07 -18.81 -5.72
N ASP A 121 8.24 -19.56 -6.79
CA ASP A 121 8.31 -21.01 -6.76
C ASP A 121 9.71 -21.50 -6.27
N ILE A 122 9.90 -22.81 -6.21
CA ILE A 122 11.16 -23.44 -5.80
C ILE A 122 12.36 -23.04 -6.68
N ASN A 123 12.12 -22.61 -7.91
CA ASN A 123 13.14 -22.12 -8.84
C ASN A 123 13.27 -20.59 -8.83
N ASN A 124 12.72 -19.93 -7.83
CA ASN A 124 12.66 -18.46 -7.68
C ASN A 124 11.93 -17.75 -8.84
N ARG A 125 11.01 -18.43 -9.54
CA ARG A 125 10.17 -17.85 -10.59
C ARG A 125 8.83 -17.43 -10.00
N LYS A 126 8.34 -16.27 -10.37
CA LYS A 126 7.03 -15.77 -9.96
C LYS A 126 6.01 -16.01 -11.06
N VAL A 127 5.21 -17.04 -10.88
CA VAL A 127 4.10 -17.37 -11.76
C VAL A 127 2.80 -17.02 -11.03
N PRO A 128 2.00 -16.08 -11.55
CA PRO A 128 0.76 -15.69 -10.90
C PRO A 128 -0.24 -16.84 -10.94
N THR A 129 -0.55 -17.37 -9.77
CA THR A 129 -1.57 -18.39 -9.53
C THR A 129 -2.29 -18.08 -8.25
N TYR A 130 -3.53 -18.50 -8.09
CA TYR A 130 -4.29 -18.34 -6.86
C TYR A 130 -3.48 -18.81 -5.63
N LYS A 131 -2.82 -19.95 -5.70
CA LYS A 131 -2.02 -20.52 -4.58
C LYS A 131 -0.73 -19.77 -4.30
N SER A 132 -0.13 -19.09 -5.29
CA SER A 132 1.09 -18.30 -5.11
C SER A 132 0.84 -16.86 -4.66
N ARG A 133 -0.42 -16.38 -4.69
CA ARG A 133 -0.77 -15.02 -4.25
C ARG A 133 -0.46 -14.80 -2.76
N TRP A 134 -0.02 -13.60 -2.42
CA TRP A 134 0.08 -13.16 -1.04
C TRP A 134 -1.31 -12.79 -0.50
N HIS A 135 -2.14 -13.79 -0.14
CA HIS A 135 -3.51 -13.59 0.34
C HIS A 135 -3.59 -12.88 1.70
N TYR A 136 -2.55 -12.95 2.50
CA TYR A 136 -2.52 -12.36 3.85
C TYR A 136 -1.52 -11.23 3.89
N THR A 137 -2.01 -10.00 4.13
CA THR A 137 -1.16 -8.79 4.26
C THR A 137 -0.05 -8.98 5.29
N SER A 138 -0.33 -9.63 6.42
CA SER A 138 0.68 -9.92 7.45
C SER A 138 1.79 -10.86 6.98
N ASP A 139 1.48 -11.83 6.13
CA ASP A 139 2.46 -12.72 5.49
C ASP A 139 3.29 -11.95 4.45
N ARG A 140 2.62 -11.15 3.64
CA ARG A 140 3.25 -10.30 2.63
C ARG A 140 4.23 -9.29 3.25
N ILE A 141 3.80 -8.53 4.27
CA ILE A 141 4.68 -7.54 4.93
C ILE A 141 5.95 -8.19 5.47
N LYS A 142 5.84 -9.38 6.05
CA LYS A 142 6.94 -10.04 6.71
C LYS A 142 7.91 -10.77 5.77
N ASN A 143 7.41 -11.32 4.67
CA ASN A 143 8.16 -12.25 3.84
C ASN A 143 8.37 -11.77 2.39
N ASN A 144 7.75 -10.66 1.98
CA ASN A 144 7.95 -10.07 0.66
C ASN A 144 9.18 -9.15 0.67
N PRO A 145 10.16 -9.31 -0.24
CA PRO A 145 11.38 -8.49 -0.27
C PRO A 145 11.15 -7.01 -0.62
N TYR A 146 9.95 -6.65 -1.07
CA TYR A 146 9.59 -5.26 -1.39
C TYR A 146 8.98 -4.47 -0.22
N THR A 147 8.83 -5.12 0.94
CA THR A 147 8.30 -4.48 2.16
C THR A 147 9.16 -4.83 3.36
N ILE A 148 9.30 -3.88 4.28
CA ILE A 148 10.01 -4.08 5.54
C ILE A 148 9.07 -3.63 6.66
N ASP A 149 8.84 -4.51 7.64
CA ASP A 149 8.13 -4.15 8.86
C ASP A 149 9.06 -3.32 9.76
N ILE A 150 8.72 -2.05 9.94
CA ILE A 150 9.48 -1.10 10.76
C ILE A 150 8.86 -0.89 12.16
N THR A 151 7.82 -1.62 12.52
CA THR A 151 7.07 -1.40 13.77
C THR A 151 7.99 -1.44 15.00
N GLU A 152 8.90 -2.41 15.07
CA GLU A 152 9.86 -2.55 16.18
C GLU A 152 10.95 -1.47 16.20
N SER A 153 11.17 -0.73 15.11
CA SER A 153 12.11 0.41 15.09
C SER A 153 11.48 1.72 15.59
N ILE A 154 10.16 1.77 15.63
CA ILE A 154 9.39 2.98 16.04
C ILE A 154 9.15 2.99 17.53
N ILE A 155 8.84 1.85 18.11
CA ILE A 155 8.52 1.68 19.53
C ILE A 155 9.17 0.40 20.06
N GLN A 156 9.62 0.42 21.32
CA GLN A 156 10.23 -0.75 21.96
C GLN A 156 9.20 -1.87 22.08
N ARG A 157 9.67 -3.12 21.88
CA ARG A 157 8.83 -4.33 21.87
C ARG A 157 8.00 -4.51 23.14
N GLU A 158 8.53 -4.09 24.30
CA GLU A 158 7.85 -4.13 25.60
C GLU A 158 6.59 -3.26 25.67
N ASN A 159 6.51 -2.27 24.80
CA ASN A 159 5.38 -1.35 24.69
C ASN A 159 4.40 -1.74 23.57
N MET A 160 4.57 -2.91 22.96
CA MET A 160 3.67 -3.43 21.94
C MET A 160 2.79 -4.55 22.48
N ASP A 161 1.60 -4.71 21.90
CA ASP A 161 0.82 -5.94 22.03
C ASP A 161 1.27 -6.95 20.95
N SER A 162 0.93 -8.20 21.13
CA SER A 162 1.26 -9.25 20.16
C SER A 162 0.20 -10.34 20.09
N VAL A 163 0.12 -11.00 18.93
CA VAL A 163 -0.70 -12.19 18.75
C VAL A 163 0.12 -13.29 18.09
N THR A 164 -0.04 -14.52 18.58
CA THR A 164 0.41 -15.70 17.87
C THR A 164 -0.80 -16.36 17.23
N ILE A 165 -0.78 -16.48 15.90
CA ILE A 165 -1.90 -16.98 15.11
C ILE A 165 -1.40 -18.02 14.09
N ILE A 166 -2.27 -18.94 13.72
CA ILE A 166 -2.04 -19.80 12.56
C ILE A 166 -2.82 -19.20 11.39
N LEU A 167 -2.12 -18.55 10.46
CA LEU A 167 -2.71 -18.00 9.25
C LEU A 167 -3.42 -19.09 8.46
N ASN A 168 -4.52 -18.73 7.80
CA ASN A 168 -5.39 -19.63 7.03
C ASN A 168 -6.09 -20.73 7.85
N LYS A 169 -6.06 -20.68 9.18
CA LYS A 169 -6.73 -21.66 10.02
C LYS A 169 -7.78 -21.01 10.91
N LYS A 170 -9.04 -21.36 10.72
CA LYS A 170 -10.14 -20.91 11.56
C LYS A 170 -10.13 -21.57 12.93
N SER A 171 -10.92 -21.02 13.87
CA SER A 171 -11.07 -21.55 15.24
C SER A 171 -11.64 -22.96 15.27
N ASP A 172 -12.45 -23.35 14.26
CA ASP A 172 -13.01 -24.70 14.13
C ASP A 172 -12.04 -25.71 13.50
N GLY A 173 -10.81 -25.27 13.18
CA GLY A 173 -9.77 -26.11 12.59
C GLY A 173 -9.77 -26.17 11.06
N SER A 174 -10.81 -25.65 10.39
CA SER A 174 -10.90 -25.60 8.93
C SER A 174 -10.00 -24.50 8.35
N GLU A 175 -9.67 -24.60 7.06
CA GLU A 175 -8.97 -23.53 6.34
C GLU A 175 -9.94 -22.37 6.02
N PHE A 176 -9.41 -21.14 6.02
CA PHE A 176 -10.18 -19.97 5.61
C PHE A 176 -10.27 -19.85 4.08
N LEU A 177 -9.14 -20.10 3.39
CA LEU A 177 -9.03 -20.19 1.93
C LEU A 177 -8.46 -21.55 1.56
N ASP A 178 -8.85 -22.10 0.41
CA ASP A 178 -8.30 -23.36 -0.12
C ASP A 178 -6.91 -23.17 -0.69
N LEU A 179 -5.91 -23.08 0.19
CA LEU A 179 -4.51 -22.84 -0.18
C LEU A 179 -3.61 -24.06 0.04
N ASN A 180 -4.09 -25.08 0.74
CA ASN A 180 -3.34 -26.27 1.15
C ASN A 180 -2.12 -25.94 2.03
N TRP A 181 -2.17 -24.81 2.77
CA TRP A 181 -1.14 -24.45 3.72
C TRP A 181 -1.70 -23.64 4.89
N THR A 182 -1.06 -23.80 6.03
CA THR A 182 -1.23 -22.94 7.21
C THR A 182 0.14 -22.54 7.72
N PHE A 183 0.25 -21.35 8.33
CA PHE A 183 1.53 -20.85 8.82
C PHE A 183 1.38 -20.19 10.19
N LYS A 184 2.16 -20.67 11.19
CA LYS A 184 2.18 -20.08 12.53
C LYS A 184 3.02 -18.80 12.49
N ASN A 185 2.42 -17.67 12.85
CA ASN A 185 3.07 -16.37 12.84
C ASN A 185 2.85 -15.65 14.18
N LYS A 186 3.88 -14.97 14.68
CA LYS A 186 3.78 -14.02 15.79
C LYS A 186 3.92 -12.62 15.24
N ILE A 187 2.92 -11.77 15.50
CA ILE A 187 2.84 -10.41 15.00
C ILE A 187 2.78 -9.48 16.20
N TYR A 188 3.65 -8.47 16.19
CA TYR A 188 3.64 -7.36 17.13
C TYR A 188 2.91 -6.17 16.50
N PHE A 189 2.20 -5.40 17.32
CA PHE A 189 1.46 -4.23 16.85
C PHE A 189 1.34 -3.19 17.96
N ILE A 190 1.15 -1.94 17.55
CA ILE A 190 0.96 -0.79 18.45
C ILE A 190 -0.54 -0.68 18.72
N LEU A 191 -0.92 -0.53 19.99
CA LEU A 191 -2.31 -0.28 20.36
C LEU A 191 -2.76 1.10 19.91
N THR A 192 -4.00 1.24 19.46
CA THR A 192 -4.56 2.50 18.95
C THR A 192 -4.41 3.66 19.94
N ASN A 193 -4.59 3.41 21.24
CA ASN A 193 -4.45 4.43 22.28
C ASN A 193 -3.01 4.91 22.52
N GLN A 194 -2.00 4.27 21.93
CA GLN A 194 -0.59 4.69 21.96
C GLN A 194 -0.20 5.53 20.75
N ILE A 195 -1.06 5.58 19.75
CA ILE A 195 -0.80 6.33 18.50
C ILE A 195 -1.10 7.80 18.75
N ASN A 196 -0.08 8.64 18.60
CA ASN A 196 -0.14 10.08 18.78
C ASN A 196 0.89 10.78 17.86
N GLU A 197 0.86 12.09 17.79
CA GLU A 197 1.76 12.88 16.93
C GLU A 197 3.24 12.60 17.21
N SER A 198 3.63 12.41 18.48
CA SER A 198 5.02 12.07 18.84
C SER A 198 5.46 10.71 18.30
N LEU A 199 4.56 9.76 18.18
CA LEU A 199 4.84 8.47 17.56
C LEU A 199 4.90 8.61 16.03
N LEU A 200 3.95 9.35 15.45
CA LEU A 200 3.91 9.59 14.00
C LEU A 200 5.17 10.31 13.51
N SER A 201 5.72 11.25 14.27
CA SER A 201 6.94 11.97 13.89
C SER A 201 8.20 11.09 13.79
N LYS A 202 8.16 9.85 14.28
CA LYS A 202 9.25 8.85 14.14
C LYS A 202 9.13 8.00 12.87
N LEU A 203 7.99 8.07 12.19
CA LEU A 203 7.76 7.32 10.96
C LEU A 203 8.50 7.97 9.79
N PRO A 204 8.84 7.20 8.74
CA PRO A 204 9.18 7.78 7.45
C PRO A 204 8.04 8.68 6.94
N GLU A 205 8.36 9.72 6.18
CA GLU A 205 7.38 10.65 5.62
C GLU A 205 6.30 9.93 4.79
N VAL A 206 6.66 8.80 4.16
CA VAL A 206 5.74 7.92 3.44
C VAL A 206 5.97 6.49 3.90
N CYS A 207 4.93 5.84 4.41
CA CYS A 207 5.00 4.42 4.78
C CYS A 207 3.62 3.73 4.67
N GLY A 208 3.64 2.40 4.59
CA GLY A 208 2.42 1.60 4.70
C GLY A 208 1.91 1.55 6.14
N ALA A 209 0.60 1.61 6.31
CA ALA A 209 -0.09 1.36 7.57
C ALA A 209 -0.98 0.12 7.43
N ALA A 210 -0.82 -0.87 8.33
CA ALA A 210 -1.60 -2.10 8.35
C ALA A 210 -2.34 -2.23 9.68
N PHE A 211 -3.65 -2.47 9.63
CA PHE A 211 -4.54 -2.40 10.78
C PHE A 211 -4.91 -3.80 11.26
N VAL A 212 -4.55 -4.09 12.51
CA VAL A 212 -4.89 -5.35 13.20
C VAL A 212 -6.32 -5.30 13.70
N ARG A 213 -7.10 -6.36 13.45
CA ARG A 213 -8.46 -6.48 13.99
C ARG A 213 -8.64 -7.79 14.75
N LYS A 214 -8.77 -7.73 16.07
CA LYS A 214 -8.89 -8.91 16.96
C LYS A 214 -10.05 -9.85 16.58
N SER A 215 -11.17 -9.29 16.09
CA SER A 215 -12.32 -10.12 15.66
C SER A 215 -12.03 -11.04 14.46
N TYR A 216 -10.96 -10.79 13.72
CA TYR A 216 -10.55 -11.60 12.55
C TYR A 216 -9.64 -12.77 12.94
N PHE A 217 -9.07 -12.77 14.14
CA PHE A 217 -8.18 -13.84 14.60
C PHE A 217 -8.83 -15.22 14.54
N LYS A 218 -10.13 -15.31 14.82
CA LYS A 218 -10.90 -16.56 14.72
C LYS A 218 -10.93 -17.16 13.30
N ASN A 219 -10.62 -16.35 12.28
CA ASN A 219 -10.57 -16.77 10.87
C ASN A 219 -9.15 -17.03 10.39
N GLY A 220 -8.14 -16.94 11.29
CA GLY A 220 -6.74 -17.04 10.88
C GLY A 220 -6.23 -15.81 10.12
N ILE A 221 -6.83 -14.64 10.36
CA ILE A 221 -6.47 -13.36 9.72
C ILE A 221 -6.06 -12.37 10.82
N VAL A 222 -5.03 -11.57 10.58
CA VAL A 222 -4.56 -10.53 11.51
C VAL A 222 -4.90 -9.13 10.99
N ILE A 223 -4.49 -8.84 9.76
CA ILE A 223 -4.66 -7.52 9.14
C ILE A 223 -6.02 -7.48 8.44
N ALA A 224 -6.83 -6.50 8.82
CA ALA A 224 -8.18 -6.29 8.29
C ALA A 224 -8.22 -5.17 7.26
N HIS A 225 -7.24 -4.27 7.26
CA HIS A 225 -7.19 -3.09 6.42
C HIS A 225 -5.75 -2.61 6.26
N GLU A 226 -5.46 -1.90 5.18
CA GLU A 226 -4.18 -1.25 4.93
C GLU A 226 -4.34 0.04 4.13
N GLY A 227 -3.35 0.92 4.23
CA GLY A 227 -3.28 2.18 3.50
C GLY A 227 -1.86 2.71 3.44
N VAL A 228 -1.71 3.92 2.91
CA VAL A 228 -0.42 4.63 2.86
C VAL A 228 -0.52 5.89 3.70
N LEU A 229 0.33 6.00 4.70
CA LEU A 229 0.50 7.20 5.50
C LEU A 229 1.47 8.13 4.79
N ILE A 230 1.10 9.40 4.68
CA ILE A 230 1.92 10.47 4.11
C ILE A 230 2.05 11.63 5.09
N ASP A 231 3.17 12.34 5.01
CA ASP A 231 3.45 13.54 5.82
C ASP A 231 3.32 13.30 7.34
N ASN A 232 3.49 12.05 7.80
CA ASN A 232 3.33 11.63 9.19
C ASN A 232 1.97 12.04 9.80
N LYS A 233 0.96 12.24 8.97
CA LYS A 233 -0.32 12.83 9.35
C LYS A 233 -1.52 12.23 8.64
N ASP A 234 -1.46 12.11 7.32
CA ASP A 234 -2.62 11.78 6.50
C ASP A 234 -2.55 10.32 6.01
N LEU A 235 -3.63 9.59 6.17
CA LEU A 235 -3.82 8.24 5.63
C LEU A 235 -4.56 8.31 4.29
N ILE A 236 -3.97 7.73 3.24
CA ILE A 236 -4.66 7.48 1.98
C ILE A 236 -5.00 6.01 1.91
N HIS A 237 -6.29 5.70 1.81
CA HIS A 237 -6.78 4.32 1.79
C HIS A 237 -8.08 4.18 1.01
N ALA A 238 -8.39 2.97 0.53
CA ALA A 238 -9.69 2.68 -0.09
C ALA A 238 -10.74 2.40 1.00
N SER A 239 -11.68 3.33 1.17
CA SER A 239 -12.74 3.25 2.18
C SER A 239 -13.98 2.52 1.64
N SER A 240 -14.33 1.38 2.23
CA SER A 240 -15.58 0.66 1.92
C SER A 240 -16.82 1.45 2.34
N GLU A 241 -16.70 2.30 3.36
CA GLU A 241 -17.75 3.17 3.85
C GLU A 241 -18.01 4.32 2.87
N LYS A 242 -16.96 5.05 2.48
CA LYS A 242 -17.04 6.19 1.56
C LYS A 242 -17.10 5.78 0.07
N LYS A 243 -17.02 4.47 -0.22
CA LYS A 243 -17.09 3.88 -1.57
C LYS A 243 -16.04 4.38 -2.55
N LYS A 244 -14.92 4.87 -2.04
CA LYS A 244 -13.78 5.38 -2.83
C LYS A 244 -12.50 5.44 -2.02
N THR A 245 -11.38 5.64 -2.69
CA THR A 245 -10.10 6.01 -2.05
C THR A 245 -10.22 7.43 -1.49
N VAL A 246 -9.82 7.61 -0.24
CA VAL A 246 -9.89 8.87 0.50
C VAL A 246 -8.55 9.23 1.13
N LYS A 247 -8.38 10.51 1.46
CA LYS A 247 -7.32 11.01 2.33
C LYS A 247 -7.96 11.54 3.60
N GLU A 248 -7.53 11.03 4.74
CA GLU A 248 -8.09 11.37 6.06
C GLU A 248 -6.95 11.60 7.06
N ASN A 249 -7.17 12.44 8.08
CA ASN A 249 -6.22 12.54 9.16
C ASN A 249 -6.13 11.19 9.88
N PHE A 250 -4.91 10.67 10.03
CA PHE A 250 -4.70 9.31 10.54
C PHE A 250 -5.20 9.15 11.97
N ILE A 251 -4.89 10.10 12.87
CA ILE A 251 -5.30 10.03 14.28
C ILE A 251 -6.82 10.14 14.40
N GLU A 252 -7.46 11.00 13.62
CA GLU A 252 -8.92 11.17 13.62
C GLU A 252 -9.60 9.92 13.07
N ASP A 253 -9.09 9.32 11.97
CA ASP A 253 -9.67 8.13 11.36
C ASP A 253 -9.62 6.90 12.28
N ILE A 254 -8.49 6.67 12.96
CA ILE A 254 -8.38 5.52 13.88
C ILE A 254 -9.20 5.69 15.17
N ASN A 255 -9.57 6.91 15.53
CA ASN A 255 -10.34 7.26 16.74
C ASN A 255 -11.76 7.74 16.41
N ASN A 256 -12.34 7.31 15.32
CA ASN A 256 -13.65 7.73 14.85
C ASN A 256 -14.70 7.65 15.98
N ASP A 257 -15.35 8.79 16.31
CA ASP A 257 -16.33 8.95 17.40
C ASP A 257 -15.84 8.49 18.79
N GLY A 258 -14.52 8.58 19.05
CA GLY A 258 -13.92 8.18 20.32
C GLY A 258 -13.87 6.66 20.53
N LYS A 259 -14.12 5.86 19.50
CA LYS A 259 -13.98 4.40 19.50
C LYS A 259 -12.91 3.97 18.50
N PRO A 260 -12.00 3.06 18.87
CA PRO A 260 -11.05 2.50 17.92
C PRO A 260 -11.79 1.87 16.74
N ARG A 261 -11.47 2.31 15.53
CA ARG A 261 -12.07 1.78 14.29
C ARG A 261 -11.54 0.38 13.94
N PHE A 262 -10.30 0.07 14.42
CA PHE A 262 -9.59 -1.16 14.13
C PHE A 262 -9.17 -1.90 15.38
#